data_89c86c66a501e720acfe445f104b7622
#
_entry.id   89c86c66a501e720acfe445f104b7622
#
_cell.length_a   1.000
_cell.length_b   1.000
_cell.length_c   1.000
_cell.angle_alpha   90.00
_cell.angle_beta   90.00
_cell.angle_gamma   90.00
#
_symmetry.space_group_name_H-M   'P 1'
#
loop_
_entity.id
_entity.type
_entity.pdbx_description
1 polymer ?
#
loop_
_entity_poly.entity_id
_entity_poly.type
_entity_poly.pdbx_seq_one_letter_code
_entity_poly.pdbx_strand_id
1 'polypeptide(L)'
;MAKGYNQEEGIDFGETYTPVARLEAVRLLLAYVCLKGFILHQMDVKSAFLNEFIDEEVYVSQPPGFEDHNNSDYGFKLKKALYGLKQAPRQWYERLSNFLLSQGYERGKTDKTLFIKNSCNDISLVQVYVDDIIFGSTNESLCEQFVANMQG
;
A
#
# COMPACT_ATOMS: atom_id res chain seq x y z
N MET A 1 -11.27 -10.45 -9.46
CA MET A 1 -9.82 -10.67 -9.25
C MET A 1 -9.22 -11.07 -10.60
N ALA A 2 -8.12 -10.43 -10.99
CA ALA A 2 -7.43 -10.79 -12.24
C ALA A 2 -6.66 -12.11 -12.08
N LYS A 3 -6.44 -12.81 -13.21
CA LYS A 3 -5.68 -14.08 -13.24
C LYS A 3 -4.19 -13.80 -13.46
N GLY A 4 -3.55 -13.04 -12.55
CA GLY A 4 -2.15 -12.63 -12.67
C GLY A 4 -1.13 -13.76 -12.70
N TYR A 5 -1.54 -14.98 -12.32
CA TYR A 5 -0.68 -16.15 -12.45
C TYR A 5 -0.34 -16.52 -13.92
N ASN A 6 -1.12 -16.01 -14.88
CA ASN A 6 -0.87 -16.19 -16.32
C ASN A 6 0.08 -15.10 -16.89
N GLN A 7 0.46 -14.08 -16.10
CA GLN A 7 1.35 -13.03 -16.55
C GLN A 7 2.79 -13.53 -16.65
N GLU A 8 3.51 -13.06 -17.68
CA GLU A 8 4.92 -13.38 -17.94
C GLU A 8 5.82 -12.18 -17.63
N GLU A 9 6.91 -12.42 -16.87
CA GLU A 9 7.90 -11.41 -16.55
C GLU A 9 8.62 -10.93 -17.82
N GLY A 10 8.83 -9.61 -17.92
CA GLY A 10 9.44 -8.98 -19.08
C GLY A 10 8.50 -8.74 -20.26
N ILE A 11 7.25 -9.27 -20.21
CA ILE A 11 6.23 -9.06 -21.24
C ILE A 11 5.04 -8.31 -20.62
N ASP A 12 4.38 -8.90 -19.62
CA ASP A 12 3.19 -8.34 -18.98
C ASP A 12 3.49 -7.43 -17.80
N PHE A 13 4.65 -7.59 -17.19
CA PHE A 13 5.12 -6.76 -16.08
C PHE A 13 6.66 -6.78 -16.02
N GLY A 14 7.20 -5.70 -15.47
CA GLY A 14 8.63 -5.62 -15.16
C GLY A 14 8.92 -6.14 -13.75
N GLU A 15 9.44 -5.28 -12.89
CA GLU A 15 9.76 -5.62 -11.51
C GLU A 15 8.50 -5.63 -10.63
N THR A 16 8.33 -6.68 -9.82
CA THR A 16 7.21 -6.82 -8.87
C THR A 16 7.63 -6.77 -7.41
N TYR A 17 8.94 -6.62 -7.15
CA TYR A 17 9.43 -6.61 -5.78
C TYR A 17 8.79 -5.49 -4.96
N THR A 18 8.20 -5.87 -3.84
CA THR A 18 7.57 -4.97 -2.87
C THR A 18 8.09 -5.31 -1.48
N PRO A 19 8.54 -4.32 -0.69
CA PRO A 19 8.87 -4.54 0.70
C PRO A 19 7.65 -5.05 1.47
N VAL A 20 7.84 -6.07 2.27
CA VAL A 20 6.81 -6.62 3.17
C VAL A 20 7.31 -6.53 4.61
N ALA A 21 6.48 -6.04 5.51
CA ALA A 21 6.82 -5.97 6.93
C ALA A 21 7.09 -7.36 7.49
N ARG A 22 8.21 -7.48 8.22
CA ARG A 22 8.58 -8.73 8.89
C ARG A 22 7.97 -8.75 10.28
N LEU A 23 7.58 -9.93 10.74
CA LEU A 23 6.97 -10.11 12.05
C LEU A 23 7.90 -9.62 13.18
N GLU A 24 9.20 -9.81 13.04
CA GLU A 24 10.21 -9.33 14.00
C GLU A 24 10.22 -7.79 14.08
N ALA A 25 10.08 -7.10 12.95
CA ALA A 25 10.02 -5.64 12.91
C ALA A 25 8.76 -5.13 13.62
N VAL A 26 7.61 -5.75 13.37
CA VAL A 26 6.35 -5.43 14.07
C VAL A 26 6.46 -5.66 15.56
N ARG A 27 7.07 -6.77 16.00
CA ARG A 27 7.31 -7.06 17.45
C ARG A 27 8.21 -6.02 18.09
N LEU A 28 9.28 -5.59 17.41
CA LEU A 28 10.17 -4.53 17.90
C LEU A 28 9.43 -3.19 18.01
N LEU A 29 8.58 -2.88 17.02
CA LEU A 29 7.73 -1.68 17.05
C LEU A 29 6.81 -1.71 18.28
N LEU A 30 6.11 -2.83 18.53
CA LEU A 30 5.23 -3.00 19.69
C LEU A 30 5.99 -2.81 21.01
N ALA A 31 7.17 -3.43 21.15
CA ALA A 31 8.01 -3.27 22.34
C ALA A 31 8.46 -1.83 22.55
N TYR A 32 8.87 -1.15 21.47
CA TYR A 32 9.27 0.25 21.53
C TYR A 32 8.14 1.17 21.96
N VAL A 33 6.95 0.96 21.42
CA VAL A 33 5.74 1.73 21.73
C VAL A 33 5.33 1.55 23.18
N CYS A 34 5.35 0.30 23.70
CA CYS A 34 5.12 0.02 25.10
C CYS A 34 6.13 0.74 26.02
N LEU A 35 7.41 0.74 25.64
CA LEU A 35 8.47 1.42 26.40
C LEU A 35 8.27 2.95 26.42
N LYS A 36 7.80 3.52 25.31
CA LYS A 36 7.56 4.96 25.18
C LYS A 36 6.19 5.40 25.67
N GLY A 37 5.28 4.47 25.95
CA GLY A 37 3.97 4.74 26.54
C GLY A 37 2.95 5.42 25.61
N PHE A 38 3.06 5.25 24.29
CA PHE A 38 2.03 5.74 23.36
C PHE A 38 1.20 4.59 22.74
N ILE A 39 0.05 4.94 22.19
CA ILE A 39 -0.92 3.99 21.66
C ILE A 39 -0.66 3.76 20.17
N LEU A 40 -0.84 2.51 19.72
CA LEU A 40 -0.91 2.17 18.31
C LEU A 40 -2.36 2.01 17.86
N HIS A 41 -2.63 2.53 16.68
CA HIS A 41 -3.87 2.37 15.96
C HIS A 41 -3.63 1.50 14.73
N GLN A 42 -4.68 0.85 14.25
CA GLN A 42 -4.68 0.09 12.99
C GLN A 42 -5.74 0.68 12.07
N MET A 43 -5.41 0.76 10.80
CA MET A 43 -6.37 1.04 9.73
C MET A 43 -6.15 0.09 8.56
N ASP A 44 -7.23 -0.17 7.83
CA ASP A 44 -7.26 -0.91 6.59
C ASP A 44 -7.62 0.05 5.45
N VAL A 45 -6.91 -0.04 4.34
CA VAL A 45 -7.20 0.77 3.15
C VAL A 45 -8.08 -0.01 2.20
N LYS A 46 -9.37 0.32 2.20
CA LYS A 46 -10.34 -0.34 1.31
C LYS A 46 -9.93 -0.18 -0.15
N SER A 47 -9.91 -1.32 -0.85
CA SER A 47 -9.65 -1.34 -2.30
C SER A 47 -8.30 -0.72 -2.67
N ALA A 48 -7.28 -0.90 -1.85
CA ALA A 48 -5.96 -0.27 -1.97
C ALA A 48 -5.41 -0.31 -3.41
N PHE A 49 -5.41 -1.48 -4.04
CA PHE A 49 -4.88 -1.64 -5.40
C PHE A 49 -5.72 -0.93 -6.47
N LEU A 50 -7.03 -0.73 -6.24
CA LEU A 50 -7.88 -0.02 -7.19
C LEU A 50 -7.67 1.50 -7.17
N ASN A 51 -6.88 2.01 -6.24
CA ASN A 51 -6.57 3.43 -6.15
C ASN A 51 -5.40 3.84 -7.05
N GLU A 52 -4.61 2.88 -7.54
CA GLU A 52 -3.42 3.17 -8.35
C GLU A 52 -3.66 2.92 -9.83
N PHE A 53 -3.12 3.82 -10.66
CA PHE A 53 -3.07 3.63 -12.10
C PHE A 53 -2.01 2.56 -12.43
N ILE A 54 -2.26 1.81 -13.50
CA ILE A 54 -1.33 0.82 -14.01
C ILE A 54 -0.55 1.44 -15.18
N ASP A 55 0.77 1.35 -15.12
CA ASP A 55 1.64 1.89 -16.18
C ASP A 55 1.72 0.94 -17.36
N GLU A 56 1.64 -0.36 -17.09
CA GLU A 56 1.69 -1.38 -18.12
C GLU A 56 0.36 -1.54 -18.85
N GLU A 57 0.43 -1.97 -20.08
CA GLU A 57 -0.73 -2.28 -20.90
C GLU A 57 -1.28 -3.66 -20.58
N VAL A 58 -2.30 -3.71 -19.73
CA VAL A 58 -2.91 -4.97 -19.26
C VAL A 58 -4.35 -5.07 -19.73
N TYR A 59 -4.67 -6.22 -20.31
CA TYR A 59 -6.01 -6.58 -20.74
C TYR A 59 -6.58 -7.71 -19.89
N VAL A 60 -7.86 -7.63 -19.60
CA VAL A 60 -8.61 -8.68 -18.90
C VAL A 60 -9.83 -9.07 -19.71
N SER A 61 -10.21 -10.35 -19.64
CA SER A 61 -11.45 -10.82 -20.27
C SER A 61 -12.66 -10.14 -19.64
N GLN A 62 -13.70 -9.98 -20.43
CA GLN A 62 -14.97 -9.44 -19.95
C GLN A 62 -15.52 -10.35 -18.83
N PRO A 63 -16.00 -9.76 -17.72
CA PRO A 63 -16.52 -10.56 -16.62
C PRO A 63 -17.86 -11.20 -16.99
N PRO A 64 -18.14 -12.43 -16.49
CA PRO A 64 -19.40 -13.09 -16.73
C PRO A 64 -20.61 -12.23 -16.36
N GLY A 65 -21.56 -12.12 -17.28
CA GLY A 65 -22.76 -11.28 -17.13
C GLY A 65 -22.60 -9.81 -17.51
N PHE A 66 -21.41 -9.41 -17.96
CA PHE A 66 -21.09 -8.05 -18.47
C PHE A 66 -20.42 -8.12 -19.85
N GLU A 67 -20.60 -9.25 -20.55
CA GLU A 67 -20.06 -9.41 -21.89
C GLU A 67 -20.81 -8.53 -22.90
N ASP A 68 -20.06 -7.85 -23.75
CA ASP A 68 -20.63 -7.15 -24.90
C ASP A 68 -20.94 -8.19 -26.01
N HIS A 69 -22.21 -8.41 -26.29
CA HIS A 69 -22.67 -9.37 -27.30
C HIS A 69 -22.17 -9.07 -28.71
N ASN A 70 -21.84 -7.82 -29.01
CA ASN A 70 -21.33 -7.43 -30.32
C ASN A 70 -19.80 -7.57 -30.44
N ASN A 71 -19.09 -7.63 -29.29
CA ASN A 71 -17.64 -7.64 -29.20
C ASN A 71 -17.18 -8.65 -28.14
N SER A 72 -17.71 -9.84 -28.15
CA SER A 72 -17.46 -10.89 -27.14
C SER A 72 -15.96 -11.26 -26.99
N ASP A 73 -15.20 -11.12 -28.09
CA ASP A 73 -13.78 -11.48 -28.14
C ASP A 73 -12.86 -10.35 -27.65
N TYR A 74 -13.41 -9.17 -27.33
CA TYR A 74 -12.63 -8.04 -26.86
C TYR A 74 -12.39 -8.13 -25.34
N GLY A 75 -11.16 -7.74 -24.93
CA GLY A 75 -10.83 -7.55 -23.53
C GLY A 75 -10.96 -6.10 -23.08
N PHE A 76 -11.10 -5.88 -21.80
CA PHE A 76 -11.01 -4.55 -21.21
C PHE A 76 -9.55 -4.18 -20.94
N LYS A 77 -9.09 -3.06 -21.49
CA LYS A 77 -7.83 -2.45 -21.11
C LYS A 77 -7.96 -1.82 -19.73
N LEU A 78 -7.13 -2.24 -18.79
CA LEU A 78 -7.15 -1.70 -17.45
C LEU A 78 -6.54 -0.29 -17.41
N LYS A 79 -7.17 0.60 -16.66
CA LYS A 79 -6.63 1.92 -16.30
C LYS A 79 -6.04 1.92 -14.89
N LYS A 80 -6.55 1.04 -14.03
CA LYS A 80 -6.13 0.91 -12.63
C LYS A 80 -5.76 -0.52 -12.33
N ALA A 81 -4.88 -0.70 -11.36
CA ALA A 81 -4.48 -2.01 -10.89
C ALA A 81 -5.68 -2.79 -10.34
N LEU A 82 -5.62 -4.11 -10.45
CA LEU A 82 -6.62 -5.02 -9.89
C LEU A 82 -5.96 -6.02 -8.95
N TYR A 83 -6.73 -6.46 -7.96
CA TYR A 83 -6.33 -7.59 -7.14
C TYR A 83 -6.07 -8.83 -8.01
N GLY A 84 -4.93 -9.48 -7.75
CA GLY A 84 -4.46 -10.64 -8.49
C GLY A 84 -3.40 -10.35 -9.56
N LEU A 85 -3.18 -9.10 -9.96
CA LEU A 85 -2.03 -8.74 -10.80
C LEU A 85 -0.73 -8.76 -9.98
N LYS A 86 0.35 -9.25 -10.60
CA LYS A 86 1.66 -9.39 -9.93
C LYS A 86 2.28 -8.04 -9.56
N GLN A 87 2.08 -7.01 -10.37
CA GLN A 87 2.61 -5.66 -10.16
C GLN A 87 1.77 -4.78 -9.21
N ALA A 88 0.51 -5.13 -8.93
CA ALA A 88 -0.40 -4.30 -8.15
C ALA A 88 0.12 -3.97 -6.72
N PRO A 89 0.71 -4.91 -5.96
CA PRO A 89 1.24 -4.59 -4.63
C PRO A 89 2.38 -3.57 -4.65
N ARG A 90 3.25 -3.64 -5.68
CA ARG A 90 4.36 -2.70 -5.84
C ARG A 90 3.86 -1.29 -6.10
N GLN A 91 2.96 -1.11 -7.06
CA GLN A 91 2.41 0.19 -7.43
C GLN A 91 1.69 0.83 -6.24
N TRP A 92 0.90 0.06 -5.51
CA TRP A 92 0.28 0.52 -4.26
C TRP A 92 1.31 0.96 -3.21
N TYR A 93 2.34 0.14 -2.97
CA TYR A 93 3.39 0.50 -2.01
C TYR A 93 4.14 1.77 -2.43
N GLU A 94 4.44 1.95 -3.71
CA GLU A 94 5.10 3.15 -4.22
C GLU A 94 4.24 4.40 -4.01
N ARG A 95 2.95 4.32 -4.30
CA ARG A 95 2.00 5.41 -4.06
C ARG A 95 1.93 5.80 -2.60
N LEU A 96 1.67 4.82 -1.72
CA LEU A 96 1.57 5.06 -0.28
C LEU A 96 2.88 5.60 0.28
N SER A 97 4.03 5.06 -0.17
CA SER A 97 5.34 5.57 0.22
C SER A 97 5.54 7.04 -0.17
N ASN A 98 5.22 7.39 -1.41
CA ASN A 98 5.36 8.75 -1.91
C ASN A 98 4.43 9.71 -1.14
N PHE A 99 3.22 9.27 -0.84
CA PHE A 99 2.31 10.03 0.01
C PHE A 99 2.92 10.27 1.40
N LEU A 100 3.39 9.23 2.09
CA LEU A 100 4.01 9.37 3.42
C LEU A 100 5.24 10.27 3.40
N LEU A 101 6.10 10.13 2.38
CA LEU A 101 7.25 11.02 2.20
C LEU A 101 6.82 12.48 2.02
N SER A 102 5.76 12.74 1.25
CA SER A 102 5.21 14.10 1.06
C SER A 102 4.64 14.69 2.36
N GLN A 103 4.19 13.85 3.30
CA GLN A 103 3.73 14.25 4.63
C GLN A 103 4.88 14.47 5.63
N GLY A 104 6.14 14.35 5.17
CA GLY A 104 7.32 14.57 5.99
C GLY A 104 7.78 13.37 6.82
N TYR A 105 7.31 12.18 6.48
CA TYR A 105 7.88 10.94 7.02
C TYR A 105 9.16 10.59 6.30
N GLU A 106 10.06 9.93 7.00
CA GLU A 106 11.28 9.33 6.44
C GLU A 106 11.13 7.81 6.43
N ARG A 107 11.54 7.18 5.33
CA ARG A 107 11.52 5.72 5.21
C ARG A 107 12.64 5.10 6.03
N GLY A 108 12.34 4.05 6.78
CA GLY A 108 13.32 3.31 7.56
C GLY A 108 14.48 2.78 6.69
N LYS A 109 15.69 2.84 7.21
CA LYS A 109 16.90 2.39 6.49
C LYS A 109 16.95 0.88 6.37
N THR A 110 16.64 0.17 7.44
CA THR A 110 16.67 -1.31 7.52
C THR A 110 15.35 -1.92 7.11
N ASP A 111 14.24 -1.39 7.63
CA ASP A 111 12.89 -1.81 7.26
C ASP A 111 12.24 -0.73 6.39
N LYS A 112 12.07 -1.03 5.11
CA LYS A 112 11.48 -0.11 4.14
C LYS A 112 9.98 0.07 4.31
N THR A 113 9.32 -0.77 5.10
CA THR A 113 7.89 -0.67 5.41
C THR A 113 7.60 0.16 6.66
N LEU A 114 8.63 0.57 7.40
CA LEU A 114 8.53 1.49 8.52
C LEU A 114 8.81 2.92 8.06
N PHE A 115 7.93 3.83 8.43
CA PHE A 115 8.07 5.26 8.19
C PHE A 115 8.06 6.00 9.53
N ILE A 116 8.94 6.98 9.68
CA ILE A 116 9.19 7.71 10.92
C ILE A 116 9.13 9.20 10.65
N LYS A 117 8.40 9.94 11.47
CA LYS A 117 8.39 11.40 11.45
C LYS A 117 8.77 11.91 12.82
N ASN A 118 9.83 12.71 12.89
CA ASN A 118 10.26 13.38 14.09
C ASN A 118 9.80 14.84 14.05
N SER A 119 9.16 15.31 15.10
CA SER A 119 8.63 16.67 15.20
C SER A 119 8.96 17.24 16.58
N CYS A 120 10.01 18.03 16.69
CA CYS A 120 10.52 18.61 17.95
C CYS A 120 10.74 17.53 19.02
N ASN A 121 9.76 17.34 19.92
CA ASN A 121 9.82 16.37 21.01
C ASN A 121 8.95 15.13 20.74
N ASP A 122 8.24 15.11 19.61
CA ASP A 122 7.31 14.04 19.27
C ASP A 122 7.84 13.14 18.18
N ILE A 123 7.48 11.86 18.26
CA ILE A 123 7.76 10.87 17.23
C ILE A 123 6.44 10.26 16.75
N SER A 124 6.29 10.15 15.44
CA SER A 124 5.20 9.42 14.80
C SER A 124 5.76 8.28 13.96
N LEU A 125 5.15 7.11 14.07
CA LEU A 125 5.57 5.88 13.41
C LEU A 125 4.41 5.34 12.57
N VAL A 126 4.73 4.86 11.38
CA VAL A 126 3.77 4.21 10.48
C VAL A 126 4.43 2.95 9.94
N GLN A 127 3.83 1.79 10.19
CA GLN A 127 4.25 0.50 9.67
C GLN A 127 3.24 0.02 8.63
N VAL A 128 3.69 -0.22 7.41
CA VAL A 128 2.84 -0.64 6.29
C VAL A 128 2.97 -2.14 6.07
N TYR A 129 1.82 -2.82 6.00
CA TYR A 129 1.74 -4.23 5.59
C TYR A 129 0.64 -4.38 4.53
N VAL A 130 1.00 -4.23 3.27
CA VAL A 130 0.10 -4.24 2.11
C VAL A 130 -0.97 -3.15 2.27
N ASP A 131 -2.22 -3.50 2.54
CA ASP A 131 -3.37 -2.63 2.80
C ASP A 131 -3.60 -2.33 4.29
N ASP A 132 -2.97 -3.09 5.18
CA ASP A 132 -2.96 -2.83 6.63
C ASP A 132 -1.89 -1.81 7.02
N ILE A 133 -2.27 -0.84 7.82
CA ILE A 133 -1.38 0.20 8.35
C ILE A 133 -1.50 0.23 9.87
N ILE A 134 -0.36 0.08 10.56
CA ILE A 134 -0.26 0.31 12.01
C ILE A 134 0.46 1.64 12.20
N PHE A 135 -0.12 2.55 12.99
CA PHE A 135 0.47 3.86 13.23
C PHE A 135 0.27 4.30 14.67
N GLY A 136 1.13 5.21 15.10
CA GLY A 136 1.04 5.80 16.43
C GLY A 136 2.03 6.93 16.62
N SER A 137 1.83 7.71 17.68
CA SER A 137 2.66 8.85 18.00
C SER A 137 2.71 9.08 19.52
N THR A 138 3.77 9.74 19.99
CA THR A 138 3.86 10.28 21.36
C THR A 138 2.84 11.40 21.61
N ASN A 139 2.25 11.97 20.55
CA ASN A 139 1.23 13.01 20.60
C ASN A 139 0.01 12.59 19.79
N GLU A 140 -1.13 12.42 20.47
CA GLU A 140 -2.38 11.94 19.86
C GLU A 140 -2.88 12.83 18.72
N SER A 141 -2.65 14.14 18.79
CA SER A 141 -3.05 15.05 17.70
C SER A 141 -2.34 14.74 16.37
N LEU A 142 -1.15 14.16 16.40
CA LEU A 142 -0.46 13.69 15.18
C LEU A 142 -1.11 12.43 14.60
N CYS A 143 -1.69 11.57 15.43
CA CYS A 143 -2.49 10.44 14.97
C CYS A 143 -3.78 10.90 14.30
N GLU A 144 -4.47 11.87 14.88
CA GLU A 144 -5.69 12.46 14.29
C GLU A 144 -5.40 13.14 12.95
N GLN A 145 -4.31 13.91 12.86
CA GLN A 145 -3.85 14.51 11.60
C GLN A 145 -3.52 13.46 10.55
N PHE A 146 -2.84 12.37 10.95
CA PHE A 146 -2.54 11.26 10.05
C PHE A 146 -3.82 10.65 9.47
N VAL A 147 -4.80 10.34 10.32
CA VAL A 147 -6.10 9.80 9.89
C VAL A 147 -6.81 10.77 8.93
N ALA A 148 -6.86 12.06 9.25
CA ALA A 148 -7.48 13.06 8.39
C ALA A 148 -6.80 13.14 7.01
N ASN A 149 -5.46 13.07 6.97
CA ASN A 149 -4.70 13.09 5.72
C ASN A 149 -4.89 11.82 4.87
N MET A 150 -5.16 10.68 5.51
CA MET A 150 -5.43 9.41 4.81
C MET A 150 -6.85 9.32 4.24
N GLN A 151 -7.78 10.14 4.72
CA GLN A 151 -9.19 10.14 4.30
C GLN A 151 -9.49 11.18 3.20
N GLY A 152 -8.59 12.12 2.93
CA GLY A 152 -8.72 13.18 1.92
C GLY A 152 -8.16 12.78 0.59
#